data_15e63855f3930c8884e2608209406fd0
#
_entry.id   15e63855f3930c8884e2608209406fd0
#
_cell.length_a   1.000
_cell.length_b   1.000
_cell.length_c   1.000
_cell.angle_alpha   90.00
_cell.angle_beta   90.00
_cell.angle_gamma   90.00
#
_symmetry.space_group_name_H-M   'P 1'
#
loop_
_entity.id
_entity.type
_entity.pdbx_description
1 polymer ?
#
loop_
_entity_poly.entity_id
_entity_poly.type
_entity_poly.pdbx_seq_one_letter_code
_entity_poly.pdbx_strand_id
1 'polypeptide(L)'
;MNSKIKVLQVIPKLGYGGAETGCYDLAHFLSENNCRSYLITSGGPLLKYIKKDKVKLFKLPVHSKNPLLMILNSIFITFIILFFNISIVHARSRAPAWSCLLATKLTRRKFVTTFHGTYNFNNSLKKFYNSAMVRSDLVIAGSNFIFSHICENYEKYLNNKNRKLLVIFRGINSEYFSQKNVSNAKLQKQIKEWQIDKDKFIILLPGRLTNWKGQIVFIEALNILNQQTYVKPFSAIILGSDQGRNVYYKKLLSLVEKYRLNQIIKFIPLCKEMPLAYKLADVVVSASIEPETFGRVSVEAQSMEKPIIA
;
A
#
# COMPACT_ATOMS: atom_id res chain seq x y z
N MET A 1 -25.52 -23.42 15.57
CA MET A 1 -25.25 -22.14 14.85
C MET A 1 -23.75 -21.90 14.82
N ASN A 2 -23.07 -22.06 13.70
CA ASN A 2 -21.64 -21.73 13.59
C ASN A 2 -21.48 -20.22 13.82
N SER A 3 -20.83 -19.83 14.92
CA SER A 3 -20.57 -18.41 15.20
C SER A 3 -19.63 -17.87 14.15
N LYS A 4 -20.05 -16.82 13.44
CA LYS A 4 -19.22 -16.15 12.43
C LYS A 4 -17.86 -15.75 13.01
N ILE A 5 -16.77 -16.04 12.30
CA ILE A 5 -15.43 -15.60 12.68
C ILE A 5 -15.40 -14.08 12.75
N LYS A 6 -14.82 -13.52 13.80
CA LYS A 6 -14.73 -12.09 14.04
C LYS A 6 -13.27 -11.65 13.93
N VAL A 7 -12.98 -10.81 12.95
CA VAL A 7 -11.61 -10.36 12.63
C VAL A 7 -11.48 -8.88 12.92
N LEU A 8 -10.50 -8.51 13.74
CA LEU A 8 -10.13 -7.13 14.02
C LEU A 8 -8.83 -6.78 13.30
N GLN A 9 -8.89 -5.94 12.27
CA GLN A 9 -7.70 -5.37 11.65
C GLN A 9 -7.28 -4.09 12.36
N VAL A 10 -5.97 -3.90 12.53
CA VAL A 10 -5.40 -2.70 13.18
C VAL A 10 -4.31 -2.11 12.28
N ILE A 11 -4.52 -0.87 11.83
CA ILE A 11 -3.63 -0.15 10.92
C ILE A 11 -3.43 1.30 11.38
N PRO A 12 -2.22 1.90 11.28
CA PRO A 12 -1.96 3.26 11.76
C PRO A 12 -2.88 4.32 11.14
N LYS A 13 -2.91 4.37 9.82
CA LYS A 13 -3.76 5.28 9.03
C LYS A 13 -4.31 4.53 7.83
N LEU A 14 -5.49 4.90 7.37
CA LEU A 14 -6.14 4.33 6.19
C LEU A 14 -5.97 5.30 5.00
N GLY A 15 -4.74 5.38 4.49
CA GLY A 15 -4.35 6.19 3.32
C GLY A 15 -4.60 5.47 1.99
N TYR A 16 -3.99 5.98 0.92
CA TYR A 16 -4.06 5.39 -0.43
C TYR A 16 -2.88 4.49 -0.78
N GLY A 17 -2.03 4.14 0.18
CA GLY A 17 -0.92 3.22 -0.05
C GLY A 17 -1.37 1.76 -0.17
N GLY A 18 -0.52 0.89 -0.73
CA GLY A 18 -0.86 -0.51 -0.96
C GLY A 18 -1.20 -1.32 0.30
N ALA A 19 -0.60 -1.00 1.46
CA ALA A 19 -0.96 -1.64 2.73
C ALA A 19 -2.35 -1.23 3.20
N GLU A 20 -2.68 0.04 3.02
CA GLU A 20 -3.91 0.69 3.44
C GLU A 20 -5.10 0.26 2.57
N THR A 21 -4.92 0.26 1.23
CA THR A 21 -5.94 -0.24 0.31
C THR A 21 -6.18 -1.73 0.53
N GLY A 22 -5.13 -2.54 0.70
CA GLY A 22 -5.30 -3.96 1.02
C GLY A 22 -5.94 -4.23 2.38
N CYS A 23 -5.85 -3.30 3.35
CA CYS A 23 -6.62 -3.37 4.60
C CYS A 23 -8.11 -3.08 4.36
N TYR A 24 -8.39 -2.05 3.57
CA TYR A 24 -9.73 -1.67 3.16
C TYR A 24 -10.42 -2.81 2.41
N ASP A 25 -9.75 -3.36 1.38
CA ASP A 25 -10.27 -4.46 0.56
C ASP A 25 -10.57 -5.69 1.43
N LEU A 26 -9.63 -6.11 2.29
CA LEU A 26 -9.83 -7.25 3.17
C LEU A 26 -10.96 -7.01 4.19
N ALA A 27 -11.14 -5.78 4.68
CA ALA A 27 -12.21 -5.49 5.63
C ALA A 27 -13.61 -5.72 5.03
N HIS A 28 -13.80 -5.32 3.78
CA HIS A 28 -15.06 -5.54 3.05
C HIS A 28 -15.23 -6.99 2.62
N PHE A 29 -14.18 -7.60 2.08
CA PHE A 29 -14.18 -9.01 1.68
C PHE A 29 -14.56 -9.95 2.84
N LEU A 30 -13.99 -9.76 4.03
CA LEU A 30 -14.35 -10.54 5.21
C LEU A 30 -15.84 -10.44 5.54
N SER A 31 -16.40 -9.23 5.48
CA SER A 31 -17.83 -9.02 5.75
C SER A 31 -18.73 -9.68 4.70
N GLU A 32 -18.30 -9.72 3.45
CA GLU A 32 -19.01 -10.36 2.33
C GLU A 32 -18.89 -11.89 2.36
N ASN A 33 -17.85 -12.43 3.02
CA ASN A 33 -17.55 -13.85 3.13
C ASN A 33 -17.80 -14.42 4.53
N ASN A 34 -18.96 -14.15 5.07
CA ASN A 34 -19.48 -14.75 6.30
C ASN A 34 -18.64 -14.50 7.57
N CYS A 35 -17.79 -13.45 7.59
CA CYS A 35 -17.06 -12.99 8.77
C CYS A 35 -17.66 -11.68 9.30
N ARG A 36 -17.42 -11.35 10.57
CA ARG A 36 -17.66 -10.01 11.09
C ARG A 36 -16.36 -9.23 11.07
N SER A 37 -16.35 -8.09 10.39
CA SER A 37 -15.17 -7.27 10.17
C SER A 37 -15.15 -6.06 11.09
N TYR A 38 -14.02 -5.89 11.79
CA TYR A 38 -13.74 -4.78 12.69
C TYR A 38 -12.43 -4.12 12.27
N LEU A 39 -12.36 -2.80 12.40
CA LEU A 39 -11.19 -2.03 12.01
C LEU A 39 -10.84 -0.97 13.05
N ILE A 40 -9.58 -0.93 13.47
CA ILE A 40 -9.01 0.16 14.28
C ILE A 40 -8.01 0.93 13.44
N THR A 41 -8.12 2.25 13.44
CA THR A 41 -7.17 3.17 12.80
C THR A 41 -7.21 4.54 13.46
N SER A 42 -6.15 5.32 13.33
CA SER A 42 -6.17 6.72 13.80
C SER A 42 -6.82 7.70 12.82
N GLY A 43 -7.24 7.24 11.65
CA GLY A 43 -7.87 8.07 10.63
C GLY A 43 -7.37 7.76 9.22
N GLY A 44 -7.71 8.63 8.27
CA GLY A 44 -7.23 8.56 6.90
C GLY A 44 -8.33 8.76 5.85
N PRO A 45 -7.93 9.12 4.61
CA PRO A 45 -8.90 9.51 3.57
C PRO A 45 -9.79 8.37 3.07
N LEU A 46 -9.37 7.09 3.17
CA LEU A 46 -10.23 5.95 2.79
C LEU A 46 -11.39 5.71 3.76
N LEU A 47 -11.39 6.34 4.95
CA LEU A 47 -12.49 6.18 5.92
C LEU A 47 -13.84 6.56 5.36
N LYS A 48 -13.90 7.55 4.46
CA LYS A 48 -15.16 8.00 3.83
C LYS A 48 -15.80 6.95 2.93
N TYR A 49 -15.04 5.94 2.50
CA TYR A 49 -15.53 4.84 1.65
C TYR A 49 -15.87 3.57 2.44
N ILE A 50 -15.55 3.54 3.76
CA ILE A 50 -15.92 2.40 4.60
C ILE A 50 -17.45 2.30 4.71
N LYS A 51 -17.98 1.16 4.29
CA LYS A 51 -19.41 0.81 4.46
C LYS A 51 -19.65 0.44 5.93
N LYS A 52 -20.28 1.34 6.68
CA LYS A 52 -20.46 1.22 8.14
C LYS A 52 -21.39 0.08 8.56
N ASP A 53 -22.25 -0.36 7.67
CA ASP A 53 -23.11 -1.55 7.80
C ASP A 53 -22.31 -2.86 7.71
N LYS A 54 -21.17 -2.85 6.99
CA LYS A 54 -20.30 -4.01 6.77
C LYS A 54 -19.11 -4.07 7.73
N VAL A 55 -18.52 -2.93 8.07
CA VAL A 55 -17.28 -2.85 8.85
C VAL A 55 -17.45 -1.96 10.06
N LYS A 56 -17.29 -2.52 11.27
CA LYS A 56 -17.33 -1.75 12.51
C LYS A 56 -16.01 -1.05 12.75
N LEU A 57 -16.03 0.29 12.75
CA LEU A 57 -14.85 1.14 12.82
C LEU A 57 -14.65 1.71 14.24
N PHE A 58 -13.40 1.66 14.72
CA PHE A 58 -12.95 2.35 15.93
C PHE A 58 -11.79 3.30 15.60
N LYS A 59 -11.73 4.46 16.23
CA LYS A 59 -10.63 5.42 16.10
C LYS A 59 -9.79 5.41 17.37
N LEU A 60 -8.53 4.99 17.26
CA LEU A 60 -7.54 5.01 18.33
C LEU A 60 -6.19 5.52 17.79
N PRO A 61 -5.35 6.16 18.62
CA PRO A 61 -4.05 6.70 18.18
C PRO A 61 -2.99 5.61 17.96
N VAL A 62 -3.33 4.54 17.24
CA VAL A 62 -2.48 3.35 16.99
C VAL A 62 -1.29 3.63 16.07
N HIS A 63 -1.19 4.83 15.49
CA HIS A 63 -0.04 5.28 14.72
C HIS A 63 1.14 5.68 15.61
N SER A 64 0.89 5.98 16.87
CA SER A 64 1.90 6.48 17.80
C SER A 64 2.98 5.44 18.10
N LYS A 65 4.22 5.92 18.21
CA LYS A 65 5.38 5.13 18.65
C LYS A 65 5.72 5.38 20.13
N ASN A 66 4.94 6.21 20.82
CA ASN A 66 5.10 6.46 22.25
C ASN A 66 4.71 5.20 23.03
N PRO A 67 5.59 4.65 23.89
CA PRO A 67 5.33 3.43 24.65
C PRO A 67 4.08 3.51 25.55
N LEU A 68 3.85 4.65 26.19
CA LEU A 68 2.67 4.85 27.05
C LEU A 68 1.39 4.77 26.25
N LEU A 69 1.34 5.43 25.06
CA LEU A 69 0.19 5.35 24.18
C LEU A 69 0.02 3.93 23.59
N MET A 70 1.09 3.18 23.37
CA MET A 70 0.99 1.78 22.96
C MET A 70 0.35 0.92 24.06
N ILE A 71 0.69 1.14 25.32
CA ILE A 71 0.08 0.44 26.47
C ILE A 71 -1.40 0.83 26.59
N LEU A 72 -1.73 2.10 26.52
CA LEU A 72 -3.13 2.55 26.53
C LEU A 72 -3.95 1.94 25.39
N ASN A 73 -3.38 1.95 24.16
CA ASN A 73 -4.01 1.29 23.02
C ASN A 73 -4.22 -0.21 23.27
N SER A 74 -3.27 -0.89 23.94
CA SER A 74 -3.43 -2.32 24.25
C SER A 74 -4.60 -2.58 25.20
N ILE A 75 -4.83 -1.70 26.17
CA ILE A 75 -5.97 -1.79 27.10
C ILE A 75 -7.29 -1.63 26.32
N PHE A 76 -7.41 -0.58 25.48
CA PHE A 76 -8.61 -0.39 24.67
C PHE A 76 -8.84 -1.55 23.69
N ILE A 77 -7.79 -2.06 23.05
CA ILE A 77 -7.89 -3.23 22.16
C ILE A 77 -8.35 -4.45 22.94
N THR A 78 -7.87 -4.66 24.16
CA THR A 78 -8.31 -5.74 25.05
C THR A 78 -9.80 -5.66 25.34
N PHE A 79 -10.32 -4.48 25.71
CA PHE A 79 -11.75 -4.27 25.91
C PHE A 79 -12.55 -4.57 24.63
N ILE A 80 -12.09 -4.11 23.46
CA ILE A 80 -12.75 -4.39 22.17
C ILE A 80 -12.78 -5.91 21.90
N ILE A 81 -11.66 -6.60 22.13
CA ILE A 81 -11.57 -8.05 21.94
C ILE A 81 -12.59 -8.78 22.79
N LEU A 82 -12.66 -8.45 24.06
CA LEU A 82 -13.56 -9.12 25.02
C LEU A 82 -15.02 -8.79 24.74
N PHE A 83 -15.37 -7.50 24.61
CA PHE A 83 -16.74 -7.06 24.42
C PHE A 83 -17.37 -7.58 23.11
N PHE A 84 -16.60 -7.57 22.01
CA PHE A 84 -17.09 -8.07 20.73
C PHE A 84 -16.78 -9.54 20.49
N ASN A 85 -16.11 -10.22 21.44
CA ASN A 85 -15.67 -11.60 21.31
C ASN A 85 -14.89 -11.83 20.00
N ILE A 86 -13.85 -11.00 19.76
CA ILE A 86 -13.00 -11.07 18.56
C ILE A 86 -12.24 -12.42 18.56
N SER A 87 -12.22 -13.09 17.42
CA SER A 87 -11.52 -14.37 17.24
C SER A 87 -10.06 -14.18 16.82
N ILE A 88 -9.82 -13.24 15.92
CA ILE A 88 -8.50 -13.00 15.30
C ILE A 88 -8.21 -11.49 15.30
N VAL A 89 -7.02 -11.12 15.73
CA VAL A 89 -6.50 -9.76 15.65
C VAL A 89 -5.40 -9.72 14.59
N HIS A 90 -5.50 -8.81 13.62
CA HIS A 90 -4.57 -8.69 12.51
C HIS A 90 -3.91 -7.31 12.48
N ALA A 91 -2.65 -7.23 12.90
CA ALA A 91 -1.88 -5.99 12.82
C ALA A 91 -1.16 -5.87 11.47
N ARG A 92 -1.24 -4.67 10.90
CA ARG A 92 -0.69 -4.38 9.57
C ARG A 92 0.46 -3.37 9.61
N SER A 93 1.03 -3.11 10.77
CA SER A 93 2.20 -2.26 10.95
C SER A 93 2.81 -2.44 12.35
N ARG A 94 4.05 -2.00 12.51
CA ARG A 94 4.88 -2.20 13.71
C ARG A 94 4.32 -1.57 14.97
N ALA A 95 3.90 -0.30 14.93
CA ALA A 95 3.37 0.37 16.12
C ALA A 95 2.10 -0.33 16.65
N PRO A 96 1.04 -0.56 15.85
CA PRO A 96 -0.11 -1.29 16.32
C PRO A 96 0.20 -2.77 16.66
N ALA A 97 1.23 -3.38 16.05
CA ALA A 97 1.58 -4.76 16.36
C ALA A 97 2.01 -4.95 17.83
N TRP A 98 2.72 -3.98 18.44
CA TRP A 98 3.05 -4.03 19.85
C TRP A 98 1.79 -4.00 20.74
N SER A 99 0.87 -3.07 20.47
CA SER A 99 -0.39 -2.99 21.22
C SER A 99 -1.25 -4.24 21.05
N CYS A 100 -1.33 -4.77 19.83
CA CYS A 100 -2.05 -6.02 19.53
C CYS A 100 -1.41 -7.23 20.20
N LEU A 101 -0.08 -7.32 20.22
CA LEU A 101 0.65 -8.42 20.87
C LEU A 101 0.34 -8.50 22.36
N LEU A 102 0.31 -7.36 23.05
CA LEU A 102 -0.05 -7.31 24.46
C LEU A 102 -1.52 -7.70 24.68
N ALA A 103 -2.43 -7.11 23.93
CA ALA A 103 -3.86 -7.38 24.04
C ALA A 103 -4.21 -8.85 23.73
N THR A 104 -3.61 -9.45 22.72
CA THR A 104 -3.87 -10.85 22.34
C THR A 104 -3.28 -11.84 23.34
N LYS A 105 -2.14 -11.53 23.95
CA LYS A 105 -1.59 -12.34 25.05
C LYS A 105 -2.51 -12.34 26.27
N LEU A 106 -3.04 -11.17 26.66
CA LEU A 106 -3.97 -11.05 27.80
C LEU A 106 -5.27 -11.79 27.54
N THR A 107 -5.78 -11.76 26.31
CA THR A 107 -7.08 -12.34 25.94
C THR A 107 -6.98 -13.74 25.36
N ARG A 108 -5.77 -14.27 25.17
CA ARG A 108 -5.47 -15.58 24.54
C ARG A 108 -6.12 -15.71 23.15
N ARG A 109 -6.23 -14.60 22.40
CA ARG A 109 -6.78 -14.60 21.04
C ARG A 109 -5.68 -14.77 20.00
N LYS A 110 -6.05 -15.27 18.82
CA LYS A 110 -5.11 -15.48 17.70
C LYS A 110 -4.63 -14.14 17.16
N PHE A 111 -3.32 -14.05 16.96
CA PHE A 111 -2.65 -12.85 16.46
C PHE A 111 -2.02 -13.12 15.09
N VAL A 112 -2.32 -12.27 14.13
CA VAL A 112 -1.80 -12.31 12.75
C VAL A 112 -1.10 -11.01 12.44
N THR A 113 -0.02 -11.07 11.69
CA THR A 113 0.66 -9.89 11.14
C THR A 113 0.92 -10.06 9.65
N THR A 114 0.93 -8.95 8.90
CA THR A 114 1.38 -8.94 7.50
C THR A 114 2.53 -7.97 7.33
N PHE A 115 3.64 -8.45 6.81
CA PHE A 115 4.78 -7.63 6.41
C PHE A 115 4.50 -6.89 5.10
N HIS A 116 4.61 -5.57 5.14
CA HIS A 116 4.34 -4.68 4.01
C HIS A 116 5.60 -3.98 3.48
N GLY A 117 6.77 -4.40 3.91
CA GLY A 117 8.08 -3.86 3.50
C GLY A 117 9.20 -4.53 4.28
N THR A 118 10.44 -4.28 3.92
CA THR A 118 11.64 -4.85 4.55
C THR A 118 11.90 -4.32 5.96
N TYR A 119 11.28 -3.21 6.35
CA TYR A 119 11.51 -2.57 7.66
C TYR A 119 12.98 -2.44 8.02
N ASN A 120 13.74 -1.74 7.16
CA ASN A 120 15.17 -1.52 7.34
C ASN A 120 15.51 -1.07 8.75
N PHE A 121 16.60 -1.58 9.27
CA PHE A 121 17.14 -1.27 10.59
C PHE A 121 18.66 -1.12 10.52
N ASN A 122 19.18 -0.16 11.27
CA ASN A 122 20.61 0.16 11.37
C ASN A 122 21.16 -0.06 12.78
N ASN A 123 20.31 -0.48 13.73
CA ASN A 123 20.71 -0.82 15.10
C ASN A 123 19.77 -1.89 15.72
N SER A 124 20.23 -2.47 16.84
CA SER A 124 19.51 -3.55 17.55
C SER A 124 18.19 -3.10 18.13
N LEU A 125 18.06 -1.86 18.60
CA LEU A 125 16.80 -1.31 19.14
C LEU A 125 15.72 -1.23 18.07
N LYS A 126 16.09 -0.75 16.88
CA LYS A 126 15.17 -0.67 15.75
C LYS A 126 14.78 -2.07 15.24
N LYS A 127 15.74 -3.03 15.23
CA LYS A 127 15.47 -4.43 14.92
C LYS A 127 14.49 -5.03 15.93
N PHE A 128 14.70 -4.78 17.23
CA PHE A 128 13.79 -5.19 18.30
C PHE A 128 12.39 -4.58 18.10
N TYR A 129 12.29 -3.28 17.83
CA TYR A 129 11.01 -2.62 17.56
C TYR A 129 10.28 -3.26 16.36
N ASN A 130 11.00 -3.54 15.28
CA ASN A 130 10.44 -4.20 14.10
C ASN A 130 9.98 -5.64 14.39
N SER A 131 10.59 -6.33 15.38
CA SER A 131 10.29 -7.73 15.71
C SER A 131 8.85 -7.98 16.19
N ALA A 132 8.10 -6.94 16.56
CA ALA A 132 6.67 -7.07 16.87
C ALA A 132 5.91 -7.80 15.75
N MET A 133 6.34 -7.58 14.49
CA MET A 133 5.71 -8.15 13.30
C MET A 133 5.96 -9.65 13.11
N VAL A 134 6.95 -10.24 13.81
CA VAL A 134 7.26 -11.68 13.76
C VAL A 134 6.94 -12.40 15.07
N ARG A 135 6.28 -11.72 16.02
CA ARG A 135 5.89 -12.29 17.31
C ARG A 135 4.43 -12.79 17.37
N SER A 136 3.73 -12.74 16.23
CA SER A 136 2.36 -13.24 16.06
C SER A 136 2.33 -14.77 15.91
N ASP A 137 1.16 -15.37 16.05
CA ASP A 137 0.93 -16.79 15.78
C ASP A 137 1.11 -17.12 14.29
N LEU A 138 0.69 -16.19 13.42
CA LEU A 138 0.84 -16.28 11.97
C LEU A 138 1.42 -14.99 11.43
N VAL A 139 2.56 -15.12 10.75
CA VAL A 139 3.22 -14.05 9.99
C VAL A 139 2.95 -14.26 8.51
N ILE A 140 2.39 -13.26 7.84
CA ILE A 140 2.14 -13.28 6.39
C ILE A 140 3.22 -12.44 5.70
N ALA A 141 3.97 -13.07 4.81
CA ALA A 141 4.86 -12.42 3.85
C ALA A 141 4.11 -12.20 2.54
N GLY A 142 4.14 -10.96 1.99
CA GLY A 142 3.42 -10.61 0.76
C GLY A 142 4.11 -11.09 -0.53
N SER A 143 5.32 -11.65 -0.43
CA SER A 143 6.11 -12.21 -1.54
C SER A 143 7.22 -13.12 -1.00
N ASN A 144 7.84 -13.90 -1.89
CA ASN A 144 9.02 -14.73 -1.55
C ASN A 144 10.20 -13.85 -1.11
N PHE A 145 10.38 -12.68 -1.71
CA PHE A 145 11.40 -11.72 -1.31
C PHE A 145 11.22 -11.29 0.18
N ILE A 146 9.98 -10.97 0.60
CA ILE A 146 9.70 -10.63 1.99
C ILE A 146 9.84 -11.84 2.90
N PHE A 147 9.50 -13.04 2.44
CA PHE A 147 9.70 -14.28 3.19
C PHE A 147 11.19 -14.49 3.50
N SER A 148 12.05 -14.45 2.48
CA SER A 148 13.52 -14.57 2.65
C SER A 148 14.07 -13.49 3.59
N HIS A 149 13.66 -12.22 3.39
CA HIS A 149 14.05 -11.12 4.28
C HIS A 149 13.67 -11.38 5.75
N ILE A 150 12.49 -11.96 6.02
CA ILE A 150 12.05 -12.30 7.38
C ILE A 150 12.91 -13.43 7.95
N CYS A 151 13.17 -14.49 7.19
CA CYS A 151 14.02 -15.61 7.62
C CYS A 151 15.42 -15.13 7.98
N GLU A 152 16.06 -14.38 7.11
CA GLU A 152 17.43 -13.88 7.29
C GLU A 152 17.57 -12.96 8.51
N ASN A 153 16.60 -12.10 8.74
CA ASN A 153 16.72 -11.03 9.71
C ASN A 153 16.06 -11.28 11.06
N TYR A 154 15.07 -12.22 11.12
CA TYR A 154 14.22 -12.39 12.29
C TYR A 154 14.10 -13.85 12.75
N GLU A 155 14.96 -14.77 12.26
CA GLU A 155 14.93 -16.20 12.55
C GLU A 155 14.76 -16.51 14.04
N LYS A 156 15.56 -15.85 14.92
CA LYS A 156 15.50 -16.04 16.37
C LYS A 156 14.10 -15.81 17.00
N TYR A 157 13.23 -15.06 16.31
CA TYR A 157 11.86 -14.82 16.77
C TYR A 157 10.85 -15.81 16.19
N LEU A 158 11.22 -16.53 15.12
CA LEU A 158 10.40 -17.52 14.44
C LEU A 158 10.53 -18.93 15.04
N ASN A 159 11.67 -19.23 15.69
CA ASN A 159 12.00 -20.56 16.24
C ASN A 159 11.10 -21.01 17.42
N ASN A 160 9.90 -20.47 17.52
CA ASN A 160 8.88 -20.95 18.45
C ASN A 160 7.92 -21.89 17.69
N LYS A 161 7.81 -23.14 18.13
CA LYS A 161 6.98 -24.21 17.51
C LYS A 161 5.53 -23.79 17.19
N ASN A 162 5.02 -22.76 17.87
CA ASN A 162 3.64 -22.29 17.70
C ASN A 162 3.50 -21.16 16.68
N ARG A 163 4.58 -20.69 16.04
CA ARG A 163 4.54 -19.62 15.05
C ARG A 163 4.67 -20.15 13.65
N LYS A 164 3.88 -19.59 12.74
CA LYS A 164 3.92 -19.95 11.32
C LYS A 164 4.26 -18.72 10.50
N LEU A 165 5.16 -18.88 9.53
CA LEU A 165 5.45 -17.90 8.49
C LEU A 165 4.95 -18.48 7.16
N LEU A 166 4.07 -17.75 6.47
CA LEU A 166 3.50 -18.14 5.18
C LEU A 166 3.66 -17.04 4.15
N VAL A 167 3.90 -17.43 2.91
CA VAL A 167 3.76 -16.54 1.76
C VAL A 167 2.29 -16.52 1.34
N ILE A 168 1.67 -15.35 1.38
CA ILE A 168 0.36 -15.12 0.77
C ILE A 168 0.52 -13.92 -0.15
N PHE A 169 0.62 -14.19 -1.45
CA PHE A 169 0.74 -13.15 -2.45
C PHE A 169 -0.45 -12.20 -2.38
N ARG A 170 -0.19 -10.95 -2.61
CA ARG A 170 -1.26 -9.97 -2.71
C ARG A 170 -1.96 -10.12 -4.05
N GLY A 171 -3.25 -9.82 -4.04
CA GLY A 171 -4.04 -9.68 -5.25
C GLY A 171 -4.46 -8.24 -5.50
N ILE A 172 -5.13 -8.05 -6.60
CA ILE A 172 -5.88 -6.86 -6.96
C ILE A 172 -7.33 -7.26 -7.26
N ASN A 173 -8.23 -6.29 -7.27
CA ASN A 173 -9.58 -6.51 -7.78
C ASN A 173 -9.55 -6.41 -9.32
N SER A 174 -9.54 -7.55 -10.01
CA SER A 174 -9.48 -7.62 -11.47
C SER A 174 -10.73 -7.05 -12.16
N GLU A 175 -11.89 -7.07 -11.51
CA GLU A 175 -13.10 -6.43 -12.03
C GLU A 175 -12.95 -4.89 -12.02
N TYR A 176 -12.38 -4.35 -10.94
CA TYR A 176 -12.10 -2.92 -10.84
C TYR A 176 -11.01 -2.49 -11.82
N PHE A 177 -9.95 -3.28 -11.96
CA PHE A 177 -8.86 -3.06 -12.92
C PHE A 177 -9.14 -3.83 -14.23
N SER A 178 -10.21 -3.44 -14.92
CA SER A 178 -10.61 -3.99 -16.22
C SER A 178 -10.92 -2.84 -17.19
N GLN A 179 -10.37 -2.91 -18.39
CA GLN A 179 -10.65 -1.92 -19.44
C GLN A 179 -12.13 -1.79 -19.79
N LYS A 180 -12.88 -2.91 -19.73
CA LYS A 180 -14.30 -2.99 -20.03
C LYS A 180 -15.15 -2.17 -19.05
N ASN A 181 -14.69 -2.05 -17.80
CA ASN A 181 -15.44 -1.38 -16.74
C ASN A 181 -15.09 0.13 -16.64
N VAL A 182 -14.19 0.63 -17.47
CA VAL A 182 -13.84 2.05 -17.51
C VAL A 182 -14.85 2.83 -18.35
N SER A 183 -15.58 3.73 -17.71
CA SER A 183 -16.54 4.61 -18.37
C SER A 183 -15.84 5.58 -19.35
N ASN A 184 -16.29 5.57 -20.62
CA ASN A 184 -15.76 6.49 -21.63
C ASN A 184 -16.02 7.96 -21.26
N ALA A 185 -17.17 8.30 -20.68
CA ALA A 185 -17.49 9.65 -20.24
C ALA A 185 -16.51 10.14 -19.15
N LYS A 186 -16.18 9.29 -18.17
CA LYS A 186 -15.19 9.59 -17.13
C LYS A 186 -13.78 9.72 -17.73
N LEU A 187 -13.44 8.86 -18.71
CA LEU A 187 -12.16 8.92 -19.39
C LEU A 187 -11.99 10.24 -20.15
N GLN A 188 -13.00 10.69 -20.91
CA GLN A 188 -12.96 11.98 -21.61
C GLN A 188 -12.85 13.16 -20.65
N LYS A 189 -13.55 13.11 -19.52
CA LYS A 189 -13.42 14.12 -18.47
C LYS A 189 -12.00 14.18 -17.92
N GLN A 190 -11.40 13.01 -17.62
CA GLN A 190 -10.04 12.90 -17.08
C GLN A 190 -8.98 13.45 -18.07
N ILE A 191 -9.16 13.17 -19.37
CA ILE A 191 -8.30 13.69 -20.44
C ILE A 191 -8.31 15.22 -20.45
N LYS A 192 -9.51 15.83 -20.37
CA LYS A 192 -9.66 17.29 -20.31
C LYS A 192 -9.05 17.87 -19.02
N GLU A 193 -9.34 17.29 -17.87
CA GLU A 193 -8.80 17.75 -16.57
C GLU A 193 -7.27 17.70 -16.53
N TRP A 194 -6.68 16.65 -17.09
CA TRP A 194 -5.23 16.48 -17.14
C TRP A 194 -4.60 17.13 -18.36
N GLN A 195 -5.39 17.70 -19.26
CA GLN A 195 -4.94 18.30 -20.51
C GLN A 195 -4.04 17.35 -21.32
N ILE A 196 -4.48 16.11 -21.47
CA ILE A 196 -3.73 15.06 -22.18
C ILE A 196 -3.95 15.24 -23.68
N ASP A 197 -2.83 15.31 -24.42
CA ASP A 197 -2.81 15.25 -25.85
C ASP A 197 -2.87 13.79 -26.31
N LYS A 198 -3.96 13.42 -26.98
CA LYS A 198 -4.23 12.04 -27.41
C LYS A 198 -3.42 11.59 -28.61
N ASP A 199 -2.86 12.53 -29.34
CA ASP A 199 -2.05 12.25 -30.54
C ASP A 199 -0.63 11.85 -30.16
N LYS A 200 -0.27 12.01 -28.88
CA LYS A 200 1.01 11.61 -28.31
C LYS A 200 0.94 10.24 -27.64
N PHE A 201 2.04 9.50 -27.71
CA PHE A 201 2.21 8.26 -26.95
C PHE A 201 2.32 8.56 -25.45
N ILE A 202 1.49 7.95 -24.61
CA ILE A 202 1.38 8.27 -23.18
C ILE A 202 2.15 7.26 -22.33
N ILE A 203 3.16 7.74 -21.62
CA ILE A 203 3.99 6.96 -20.70
C ILE A 203 3.55 7.29 -19.26
N LEU A 204 3.10 6.31 -18.48
CA LEU A 204 2.61 6.52 -17.13
C LEU A 204 3.54 5.91 -16.09
N LEU A 205 4.00 6.69 -15.11
CA LEU A 205 4.69 6.23 -13.91
C LEU A 205 3.83 6.52 -12.68
N PRO A 206 3.07 5.52 -12.18
CA PRO A 206 2.27 5.69 -10.96
C PRO A 206 3.08 5.30 -9.72
N GLY A 207 3.06 6.15 -8.70
CA GLY A 207 3.74 5.86 -7.43
C GLY A 207 3.93 7.10 -6.58
N ARG A 208 4.07 6.91 -5.28
CA ARG A 208 4.39 8.01 -4.35
C ARG A 208 5.71 8.67 -4.78
N LEU A 209 5.80 9.99 -4.67
CA LEU A 209 7.04 10.71 -4.94
C LEU A 209 8.04 10.45 -3.79
N THR A 210 8.89 9.46 -4.01
CA THR A 210 9.94 9.03 -3.08
C THR A 210 11.14 8.51 -3.86
N ASN A 211 12.35 8.72 -3.36
CA ASN A 211 13.57 8.37 -4.09
C ASN A 211 13.57 6.91 -4.58
N TRP A 212 13.17 5.96 -3.74
CA TRP A 212 13.16 4.54 -4.08
C TRP A 212 12.16 4.13 -5.17
N LYS A 213 11.19 5.01 -5.51
CA LYS A 213 10.26 4.79 -6.63
C LYS A 213 10.84 5.21 -7.99
N GLY A 214 12.08 5.70 -8.02
CA GLY A 214 12.85 5.89 -9.23
C GLY A 214 12.38 6.98 -10.19
N GLN A 215 11.63 8.01 -9.71
CA GLN A 215 11.22 9.11 -10.58
C GLN A 215 12.41 9.83 -11.22
N ILE A 216 13.56 9.89 -10.55
CA ILE A 216 14.78 10.48 -11.12
C ILE A 216 15.24 9.65 -12.33
N VAL A 217 15.38 8.34 -12.16
CA VAL A 217 15.76 7.42 -13.25
C VAL A 217 14.79 7.52 -14.42
N PHE A 218 13.50 7.62 -14.12
CA PHE A 218 12.48 7.78 -15.15
C PHE A 218 12.65 9.10 -15.93
N ILE A 219 12.89 10.24 -15.27
CA ILE A 219 13.12 11.54 -15.92
C ILE A 219 14.40 11.50 -16.76
N GLU A 220 15.47 10.89 -16.27
CA GLU A 220 16.72 10.71 -17.01
C GLU A 220 16.51 9.84 -18.26
N ALA A 221 15.77 8.74 -18.15
CA ALA A 221 15.41 7.89 -19.29
C ALA A 221 14.59 8.67 -20.34
N LEU A 222 13.62 9.50 -19.91
CA LEU A 222 12.84 10.34 -20.80
C LEU A 222 13.70 11.41 -21.50
N ASN A 223 14.73 11.93 -20.82
CA ASN A 223 15.68 12.85 -21.44
C ASN A 223 16.46 12.17 -22.56
N ILE A 224 16.95 10.95 -22.34
CA ILE A 224 17.62 10.15 -23.38
C ILE A 224 16.67 9.87 -24.54
N LEU A 225 15.44 9.44 -24.25
CA LEU A 225 14.42 9.15 -25.25
C LEU A 225 14.09 10.38 -26.10
N ASN A 226 13.98 11.56 -25.49
CA ASN A 226 13.66 12.81 -26.20
C ASN A 226 14.77 13.30 -27.15
N GLN A 227 15.99 12.78 -27.00
CA GLN A 227 17.12 13.09 -27.89
C GLN A 227 17.20 12.17 -29.12
N GLN A 228 16.37 11.12 -29.18
CA GLN A 228 16.38 10.17 -30.30
C GLN A 228 15.55 10.69 -31.48
N THR A 229 16.11 10.63 -32.66
CA THR A 229 15.53 11.20 -33.91
C THR A 229 14.29 10.45 -34.43
N TYR A 230 14.12 9.19 -34.06
CA TYR A 230 13.06 8.33 -34.62
C TYR A 230 11.92 8.03 -33.64
N VAL A 231 11.80 8.79 -32.56
CA VAL A 231 10.77 8.55 -31.54
C VAL A 231 9.50 9.33 -31.90
N LYS A 232 8.36 8.62 -31.82
CA LYS A 232 7.05 9.29 -31.97
C LYS A 232 6.86 10.33 -30.86
N PRO A 233 6.13 11.42 -31.11
CA PRO A 233 5.79 12.37 -30.07
C PRO A 233 5.16 11.68 -28.85
N PHE A 234 5.67 11.96 -27.66
CA PHE A 234 5.20 11.34 -26.43
C PHE A 234 4.96 12.37 -25.32
N SER A 235 4.17 11.98 -24.36
CA SER A 235 3.97 12.67 -23.09
C SER A 235 4.12 11.69 -21.94
N ALA A 236 4.65 12.16 -20.83
CA ALA A 236 4.82 11.33 -19.64
C ALA A 236 4.02 11.88 -18.46
N ILE A 237 3.40 10.99 -17.70
CA ILE A 237 2.62 11.33 -16.52
C ILE A 237 3.30 10.69 -15.30
N ILE A 238 3.78 11.52 -14.38
CA ILE A 238 4.23 11.09 -13.06
C ILE A 238 3.03 11.26 -12.10
N LEU A 239 2.41 10.15 -11.74
CA LEU A 239 1.17 10.13 -10.98
C LEU A 239 1.42 9.71 -9.53
N GLY A 240 1.30 10.63 -8.57
CA GLY A 240 1.39 10.34 -7.15
C GLY A 240 1.69 11.55 -6.29
N SER A 241 1.33 11.44 -5.01
CA SER A 241 1.57 12.51 -4.03
C SER A 241 2.97 12.43 -3.43
N ASP A 242 3.52 13.58 -3.11
CA ASP A 242 4.74 13.75 -2.32
C ASP A 242 4.53 13.49 -0.82
N GLN A 243 3.27 13.43 -0.38
CA GLN A 243 2.90 13.26 1.03
C GLN A 243 3.55 14.31 1.95
N GLY A 244 3.70 15.56 1.47
CA GLY A 244 4.35 16.64 2.19
C GLY A 244 5.90 16.62 2.13
N ARG A 245 6.50 15.80 1.27
CA ARG A 245 7.95 15.73 1.07
C ARG A 245 8.42 16.69 -0.01
N ASN A 246 8.17 17.98 0.18
CA ASN A 246 8.42 19.03 -0.79
C ASN A 246 9.86 19.08 -1.34
N VAL A 247 10.87 18.67 -0.54
CA VAL A 247 12.28 18.67 -0.97
C VAL A 247 12.50 17.74 -2.18
N TYR A 248 11.98 16.52 -2.12
CA TYR A 248 12.12 15.58 -3.24
C TYR A 248 11.34 16.03 -4.47
N TYR A 249 10.12 16.54 -4.28
CA TYR A 249 9.32 17.07 -5.38
C TYR A 249 10.02 18.25 -6.08
N LYS A 250 10.57 19.21 -5.32
CA LYS A 250 11.37 20.33 -5.88
C LYS A 250 12.57 19.82 -6.67
N LYS A 251 13.26 18.77 -6.18
CA LYS A 251 14.37 18.15 -6.92
C LYS A 251 13.91 17.60 -8.28
N LEU A 252 12.75 16.94 -8.33
CA LEU A 252 12.19 16.43 -9.59
C LEU A 252 11.86 17.56 -10.56
N LEU A 253 11.25 18.66 -10.09
CA LEU A 253 10.95 19.84 -10.91
C LEU A 253 12.22 20.47 -11.50
N SER A 254 13.25 20.68 -10.68
CA SER A 254 14.54 21.21 -11.14
C SER A 254 15.19 20.30 -12.20
N LEU A 255 15.03 18.99 -12.09
CA LEU A 255 15.56 18.04 -13.07
C LEU A 255 14.81 18.12 -14.41
N VAL A 256 13.48 18.25 -14.36
CA VAL A 256 12.63 18.44 -15.54
C VAL A 256 12.98 19.73 -16.25
N GLU A 257 13.19 20.81 -15.52
CA GLU A 257 13.62 22.12 -16.07
C GLU A 257 15.01 22.02 -16.70
N LYS A 258 15.99 21.43 -15.98
CA LYS A 258 17.35 21.20 -16.46
C LYS A 258 17.38 20.49 -17.82
N TYR A 259 16.52 19.48 -18.00
CA TYR A 259 16.44 18.71 -19.25
C TYR A 259 15.43 19.28 -20.27
N ARG A 260 14.79 20.43 -19.98
CA ARG A 260 13.79 21.08 -20.85
C ARG A 260 12.60 20.16 -21.19
N LEU A 261 12.17 19.33 -20.22
CA LEU A 261 11.08 18.37 -20.38
C LEU A 261 9.72 18.91 -19.90
N ASN A 262 9.59 20.21 -19.63
CA ASN A 262 8.37 20.83 -19.06
C ASN A 262 7.11 20.60 -19.92
N GLN A 263 7.26 20.51 -21.26
CA GLN A 263 6.16 20.27 -22.19
C GLN A 263 5.84 18.78 -22.39
N ILE A 264 6.69 17.89 -21.84
CA ILE A 264 6.58 16.45 -22.01
C ILE A 264 6.07 15.80 -20.72
N ILE A 265 6.57 16.23 -19.55
CA ILE A 265 6.27 15.60 -18.25
C ILE A 265 5.19 16.39 -17.51
N LYS A 266 4.15 15.68 -17.10
CA LYS A 266 3.10 16.21 -16.22
C LYS A 266 3.12 15.51 -14.86
N PHE A 267 3.09 16.29 -13.77
CA PHE A 267 2.92 15.79 -12.42
C PHE A 267 1.45 15.84 -12.03
N ILE A 268 0.88 14.68 -11.75
CA ILE A 268 -0.50 14.55 -11.27
C ILE A 268 -0.48 14.02 -9.83
N PRO A 269 -0.91 14.81 -8.84
CA PRO A 269 -0.76 14.44 -7.44
C PRO A 269 -1.65 13.28 -7.01
N LEU A 270 -2.81 13.13 -7.63
CA LEU A 270 -3.81 12.12 -7.26
C LEU A 270 -4.73 11.76 -8.42
N CYS A 271 -4.94 10.46 -8.61
CA CYS A 271 -6.04 9.92 -9.38
C CYS A 271 -7.01 9.18 -8.47
N LYS A 272 -8.29 9.53 -8.50
CA LYS A 272 -9.31 8.87 -7.66
C LYS A 272 -9.65 7.47 -8.18
N GLU A 273 -9.68 7.31 -9.47
CA GLU A 273 -10.00 6.05 -10.17
C GLU A 273 -8.80 5.63 -11.01
N MET A 274 -7.89 4.85 -10.42
CA MET A 274 -6.65 4.40 -11.08
C MET A 274 -6.87 3.70 -12.42
N PRO A 275 -7.95 2.92 -12.64
CA PRO A 275 -8.24 2.36 -13.97
C PRO A 275 -8.30 3.40 -15.10
N LEU A 276 -8.75 4.64 -14.81
CA LEU A 276 -8.75 5.71 -15.81
C LEU A 276 -7.32 6.09 -16.23
N ALA A 277 -6.40 6.21 -15.26
CA ALA A 277 -5.00 6.51 -15.54
C ALA A 277 -4.33 5.40 -16.35
N TYR A 278 -4.56 4.14 -15.98
CA TYR A 278 -4.04 3.02 -16.76
C TYR A 278 -4.65 2.96 -18.17
N LYS A 279 -5.95 3.21 -18.33
CA LYS A 279 -6.59 3.19 -19.65
C LYS A 279 -6.04 4.26 -20.58
N LEU A 280 -5.67 5.43 -20.04
CA LEU A 280 -5.02 6.52 -20.79
C LEU A 280 -3.62 6.16 -21.28
N ALA A 281 -2.89 5.36 -20.53
CA ALA A 281 -1.50 5.05 -20.82
C ALA A 281 -1.39 4.07 -22.01
N ASP A 282 -0.36 4.27 -22.85
CA ASP A 282 0.09 3.29 -23.84
C ASP A 282 1.09 2.31 -23.24
N VAL A 283 1.93 2.80 -22.32
CA VAL A 283 2.86 2.00 -21.53
C VAL A 283 2.91 2.48 -20.09
N VAL A 284 3.05 1.55 -19.16
CA VAL A 284 3.23 1.83 -17.74
C VAL A 284 4.68 1.53 -17.35
N VAL A 285 5.24 2.35 -16.47
CA VAL A 285 6.61 2.16 -15.99
C VAL A 285 6.60 2.04 -14.47
N SER A 286 7.32 1.06 -13.95
CA SER A 286 7.63 0.87 -12.53
C SER A 286 9.14 0.97 -12.34
N ALA A 287 9.66 2.19 -12.14
CA ALA A 287 11.09 2.47 -12.07
C ALA A 287 11.69 2.31 -10.66
N SER A 288 11.11 1.48 -9.80
CA SER A 288 11.56 1.33 -8.42
C SER A 288 13.02 0.85 -8.36
N ILE A 289 13.89 1.61 -7.67
CA ILE A 289 15.33 1.31 -7.49
C ILE A 289 15.62 0.44 -6.25
N GLU A 290 14.59 0.15 -5.45
CA GLU A 290 14.65 -0.80 -4.34
C GLU A 290 13.57 -1.86 -4.55
N PRO A 291 13.78 -3.09 -4.04
CA PRO A 291 12.81 -4.17 -4.21
C PRO A 291 11.42 -3.84 -3.68
N GLU A 292 10.43 -4.08 -4.48
CA GLU A 292 9.01 -3.95 -4.11
C GLU A 292 8.55 -5.15 -3.29
N THR A 293 7.69 -4.90 -2.32
CA THR A 293 7.07 -6.01 -1.55
C THR A 293 6.18 -6.89 -2.42
N PHE A 294 5.51 -6.30 -3.43
CA PHE A 294 4.62 -7.01 -4.34
C PHE A 294 4.58 -6.38 -5.74
N GLY A 295 4.79 -5.06 -5.86
CA GLY A 295 4.72 -4.40 -7.17
C GLY A 295 3.29 -4.27 -7.73
N ARG A 296 2.36 -3.72 -6.96
CA ARG A 296 0.95 -3.54 -7.39
C ARG A 296 0.81 -2.90 -8.76
N VAL A 297 1.66 -1.91 -9.08
CA VAL A 297 1.63 -1.19 -10.37
C VAL A 297 1.70 -2.15 -11.54
N SER A 298 2.61 -3.13 -11.48
CA SER A 298 2.80 -4.11 -12.54
C SER A 298 1.55 -4.98 -12.74
N VAL A 299 0.98 -5.48 -11.65
CA VAL A 299 -0.21 -6.34 -11.71
C VAL A 299 -1.46 -5.55 -12.14
N GLU A 300 -1.61 -4.31 -11.68
CA GLU A 300 -2.70 -3.42 -12.07
C GLU A 300 -2.61 -3.06 -13.55
N ALA A 301 -1.41 -2.74 -14.06
CA ALA A 301 -1.18 -2.45 -15.49
C ALA A 301 -1.51 -3.67 -16.38
N GLN A 302 -1.03 -4.86 -16.00
CA GLN A 302 -1.32 -6.11 -16.71
C GLN A 302 -2.81 -6.43 -16.72
N SER A 303 -3.51 -6.26 -15.59
CA SER A 303 -4.96 -6.45 -15.50
C SER A 303 -5.73 -5.46 -16.39
N MET A 304 -5.16 -4.28 -16.61
CA MET A 304 -5.65 -3.26 -17.54
C MET A 304 -5.11 -3.45 -18.97
N GLU A 305 -4.54 -4.63 -19.28
CA GLU A 305 -4.01 -4.98 -20.60
C GLU A 305 -2.99 -3.96 -21.13
N LYS A 306 -2.19 -3.37 -20.24
CA LYS A 306 -1.17 -2.39 -20.60
C LYS A 306 0.23 -3.00 -20.55
N PRO A 307 1.08 -2.75 -21.56
CA PRO A 307 2.50 -3.04 -21.47
C PRO A 307 3.11 -2.40 -20.23
N ILE A 308 4.02 -3.12 -19.57
CA ILE A 308 4.71 -2.65 -18.37
C ILE A 308 6.22 -2.82 -18.52
N ILE A 309 6.97 -1.80 -18.14
CA ILE A 309 8.42 -1.81 -17.95
C ILE A 309 8.66 -1.74 -16.44
N ALA A 310 9.35 -2.75 -15.85
CA ALA A 310 9.60 -2.85 -14.42
C ALA A 310 11.02 -3.33 -14.12
#